data_510fca72e37b2bae988e53d608153666
#
_entry.id   510fca72e37b2bae988e53d608153666
#
_cell.length_a   1.000
_cell.length_b   1.000
_cell.length_c   1.000
_cell.angle_alpha   90.00
_cell.angle_beta   90.00
_cell.angle_gamma   90.00
#
_symmetry.space_group_name_H-M   'P 1'
#
loop_
_entity.id
_entity.type
_entity.pdbx_description
1 polymer ?
#
loop_
_entity_poly.entity_id
_entity_poly.type
_entity_poly.pdbx_seq_one_letter_code
_entity_poly.pdbx_strand_id
1 'polypeptide(L)'
;IVDNESQQQKIADCLSSLDKLIVAHNKKLEALKDHKKGLLQNLFPQEGETVPKVRFPEFEKDGEWDLIQFSDSIKLYRGSSPRPIKQFRTESDDGVNWIKIGDTGSEDDHVISKVEEKITKEGAKKSREVWKGELILANSMSYGRTYLLELDGYIYDGWFVLREYENDFDKQFLLQILNSDYMQEQYEKFAAGGIVKNISSKIVYDTMLPKPSKKEQQKIASFLSIIDKLISEQINKIEELQQHKKGLMQGLFPKVKG
;
A
#
# COMPACT_ATOMS: atom_id res chain seq x y z
N ILE A 1 -22.98 -22.21 -32.78
CA ILE A 1 -22.31 -21.75 -34.01
C ILE A 1 -23.08 -20.51 -34.45
N VAL A 2 -22.43 -19.36 -34.50
CA VAL A 2 -23.02 -18.11 -34.94
C VAL A 2 -22.92 -18.09 -36.47
N ASP A 3 -24.00 -18.43 -37.13
CA ASP A 3 -24.01 -18.67 -38.60
C ASP A 3 -24.35 -17.42 -39.44
N ASN A 4 -24.40 -16.22 -38.82
CA ASN A 4 -24.74 -15.01 -39.53
C ASN A 4 -23.65 -13.94 -39.39
N GLU A 5 -23.01 -13.54 -40.47
CA GLU A 5 -21.97 -12.49 -40.49
C GLU A 5 -22.42 -11.21 -39.75
N SER A 6 -23.67 -10.81 -39.81
CA SER A 6 -24.21 -9.68 -39.07
C SER A 6 -24.18 -9.88 -37.56
N GLN A 7 -24.38 -11.11 -37.09
CA GLN A 7 -24.29 -11.44 -35.66
C GLN A 7 -22.83 -11.47 -35.16
N GLN A 8 -21.93 -12.05 -35.99
CA GLN A 8 -20.50 -12.05 -35.70
C GLN A 8 -19.94 -10.63 -35.58
N GLN A 9 -20.35 -9.74 -36.52
CA GLN A 9 -19.95 -8.36 -36.48
C GLN A 9 -20.44 -7.64 -35.23
N LYS A 10 -21.70 -7.82 -34.83
CA LYS A 10 -22.25 -7.23 -33.59
C LYS A 10 -21.52 -7.67 -32.35
N ILE A 11 -21.14 -8.95 -32.29
CA ILE A 11 -20.35 -9.49 -31.15
C ILE A 11 -18.95 -8.88 -31.14
N ALA A 12 -18.29 -8.81 -32.31
CA ALA A 12 -16.97 -8.20 -32.44
C ALA A 12 -16.99 -6.70 -32.05
N ASP A 13 -17.99 -5.96 -32.48
CA ASP A 13 -18.15 -4.54 -32.15
C ASP A 13 -18.40 -4.34 -30.64
N CYS A 14 -19.22 -5.19 -30.04
CA CYS A 14 -19.48 -5.15 -28.59
C CYS A 14 -18.20 -5.41 -27.77
N LEU A 15 -17.46 -6.47 -28.09
CA LEU A 15 -16.20 -6.82 -27.40
C LEU A 15 -15.14 -5.75 -27.63
N SER A 16 -15.04 -5.20 -28.87
CA SER A 16 -14.11 -4.12 -29.18
C SER A 16 -14.45 -2.83 -28.43
N SER A 17 -15.73 -2.53 -28.24
CA SER A 17 -16.18 -1.36 -27.46
C SER A 17 -15.82 -1.52 -25.98
N LEU A 18 -15.96 -2.72 -25.43
CA LEU A 18 -15.53 -3.04 -24.06
C LEU A 18 -14.01 -2.91 -23.89
N ASP A 19 -13.23 -3.38 -24.89
CA ASP A 19 -11.77 -3.22 -24.87
C ASP A 19 -11.35 -1.75 -24.88
N LYS A 20 -11.97 -0.94 -25.72
CA LYS A 20 -11.73 0.51 -25.75
C LYS A 20 -12.06 1.16 -24.41
N LEU A 21 -13.15 0.75 -23.77
CA LEU A 21 -13.56 1.25 -22.46
C LEU A 21 -12.54 0.86 -21.38
N ILE A 22 -12.10 -0.40 -21.34
CA ILE A 22 -11.07 -0.87 -20.40
C ILE A 22 -9.77 -0.08 -20.61
N VAL A 23 -9.33 0.13 -21.85
CA VAL A 23 -8.14 0.93 -22.16
C VAL A 23 -8.29 2.38 -21.67
N ALA A 24 -9.45 2.99 -21.86
CA ALA A 24 -9.71 4.37 -21.40
C ALA A 24 -9.67 4.45 -19.86
N HIS A 25 -10.24 3.46 -19.15
CA HIS A 25 -10.19 3.38 -17.70
C HIS A 25 -8.77 3.14 -17.18
N ASN A 26 -7.96 2.32 -17.83
CA ASN A 26 -6.54 2.15 -17.47
C ASN A 26 -5.75 3.46 -17.65
N LYS A 27 -5.94 4.20 -18.75
CA LYS A 27 -5.30 5.51 -18.92
C LYS A 27 -5.70 6.51 -17.81
N LYS A 28 -6.97 6.49 -17.40
CA LYS A 28 -7.44 7.33 -16.29
C LYS A 28 -6.79 6.91 -14.97
N LEU A 29 -6.62 5.61 -14.72
CA LEU A 29 -5.94 5.09 -13.53
C LEU A 29 -4.49 5.60 -13.47
N GLU A 30 -3.74 5.46 -14.56
CA GLU A 30 -2.36 5.97 -14.63
C GLU A 30 -2.28 7.48 -14.39
N ALA A 31 -3.19 8.27 -15.00
CA ALA A 31 -3.23 9.71 -14.77
C ALA A 31 -3.55 10.08 -13.30
N LEU A 32 -4.39 9.31 -12.60
CA LEU A 32 -4.66 9.50 -11.18
C LEU A 32 -3.44 9.18 -10.31
N LYS A 33 -2.70 8.12 -10.64
CA LYS A 33 -1.45 7.74 -9.96
C LYS A 33 -0.36 8.79 -10.14
N ASP A 34 -0.16 9.26 -11.38
CA ASP A 34 0.79 10.33 -11.69
C ASP A 34 0.42 11.62 -10.94
N HIS A 35 -0.89 11.94 -10.88
CA HIS A 35 -1.37 13.09 -10.13
C HIS A 35 -1.07 12.95 -8.63
N LYS A 36 -1.35 11.79 -8.02
CA LYS A 36 -1.00 11.51 -6.62
C LYS A 36 0.49 11.68 -6.38
N LYS A 37 1.33 11.12 -7.25
CA LYS A 37 2.79 11.26 -7.16
C LYS A 37 3.21 12.73 -7.17
N GLY A 38 2.68 13.53 -8.11
CA GLY A 38 2.94 14.96 -8.15
C GLY A 38 2.48 15.71 -6.90
N LEU A 39 1.34 15.31 -6.32
CA LEU A 39 0.86 15.87 -5.05
C LEU A 39 1.81 15.55 -3.89
N LEU A 40 2.26 14.30 -3.76
CA LEU A 40 3.21 13.89 -2.72
C LEU A 40 4.52 14.69 -2.83
N GLN A 41 5.05 14.88 -4.05
CA GLN A 41 6.28 15.66 -4.28
C GLN A 41 6.14 17.15 -3.94
N ASN A 42 4.92 17.71 -3.97
CA ASN A 42 4.69 19.12 -3.71
C ASN A 42 4.16 19.40 -2.29
N LEU A 43 3.41 18.47 -1.68
CA LEU A 43 2.83 18.60 -0.34
C LEU A 43 3.78 18.15 0.77
N PHE A 44 4.89 17.49 0.45
CA PHE A 44 5.96 17.17 1.39
C PHE A 44 7.23 17.92 1.03
N PRO A 45 8.03 18.37 2.03
CA PRO A 45 9.33 18.97 1.78
C PRO A 45 10.22 18.00 1.02
N GLN A 46 11.11 18.51 0.20
CA GLN A 46 12.19 17.74 -0.42
C GLN A 46 13.40 17.70 0.52
N GLU A 47 14.40 16.90 0.20
CA GLU A 47 15.60 16.81 1.01
C GLU A 47 16.26 18.18 1.22
N GLY A 48 16.53 18.50 2.48
CA GLY A 48 17.10 19.80 2.88
C GLY A 48 16.09 20.94 2.97
N GLU A 49 14.81 20.69 2.67
CA GLU A 49 13.73 21.66 2.83
C GLU A 49 12.95 21.38 4.14
N THR A 50 12.42 22.42 4.73
CA THR A 50 11.56 22.38 5.95
C THR A 50 10.14 22.84 5.66
N VAL A 51 9.87 23.30 4.43
CA VAL A 51 8.55 23.76 3.97
C VAL A 51 8.23 23.09 2.63
N PRO A 52 7.03 22.55 2.44
CA PRO A 52 6.61 21.98 1.16
C PRO A 52 6.45 23.08 0.09
N LYS A 53 6.60 22.73 -1.18
CA LYS A 53 6.43 23.65 -2.32
C LYS A 53 5.02 24.19 -2.44
N VAL A 54 4.03 23.36 -2.11
CA VAL A 54 2.62 23.72 -2.08
C VAL A 54 2.09 23.48 -0.68
N ARG A 55 1.49 24.50 -0.10
CA ARG A 55 0.91 24.48 1.24
C ARG A 55 -0.53 24.96 1.20
N PHE A 56 -1.39 24.44 2.04
CA PHE A 56 -2.76 24.95 2.14
C PHE A 56 -2.75 26.37 2.69
N PRO A 57 -3.56 27.30 2.14
CA PRO A 57 -3.52 28.72 2.49
C PRO A 57 -3.66 29.00 3.99
N GLU A 58 -4.42 28.17 4.70
CA GLU A 58 -4.63 28.28 6.14
C GLU A 58 -3.35 28.05 6.97
N PHE A 59 -2.32 27.39 6.41
CA PHE A 59 -1.07 27.07 7.10
C PHE A 59 0.16 27.81 6.55
N GLU A 60 0.01 28.63 5.52
CA GLU A 60 1.16 29.36 4.92
C GLU A 60 1.93 30.23 5.91
N LYS A 61 1.27 30.67 6.98
CA LYS A 61 1.85 31.54 8.02
C LYS A 61 2.35 30.78 9.26
N ASP A 62 2.21 29.45 9.30
CA ASP A 62 2.55 28.63 10.48
C ASP A 62 4.07 28.39 10.64
N GLY A 63 4.89 28.96 9.75
CA GLY A 63 6.34 28.78 9.80
C GLY A 63 6.80 27.45 9.19
N GLU A 64 8.02 27.07 9.48
CA GLU A 64 8.63 25.84 9.00
C GLU A 64 8.08 24.62 9.76
N TRP A 65 8.16 23.46 9.14
CA TRP A 65 7.85 22.19 9.81
C TRP A 65 9.01 21.77 10.70
N ASP A 66 8.69 21.25 11.88
CA ASP A 66 9.70 20.61 12.71
C ASP A 66 10.29 19.41 11.97
N LEU A 67 11.58 19.18 12.14
CA LEU A 67 12.25 17.99 11.65
C LEU A 67 12.68 17.16 12.86
N ILE A 68 12.04 16.01 13.06
CA ILE A 68 12.28 15.15 14.22
C ILE A 68 12.87 13.82 13.81
N GLN A 69 13.69 13.24 14.68
CA GLN A 69 14.22 11.90 14.42
C GLN A 69 13.12 10.84 14.61
N PHE A 70 13.08 9.85 13.72
CA PHE A 70 12.07 8.77 13.77
C PHE A 70 12.00 8.11 15.16
N SER A 71 13.16 7.84 15.78
CA SER A 71 13.27 7.21 17.10
C SER A 71 12.61 7.98 18.24
N ASP A 72 12.44 9.31 18.10
CA ASP A 72 11.93 10.17 19.14
C ASP A 72 10.41 10.06 19.29
N SER A 73 9.73 9.65 18.22
CA SER A 73 8.26 9.67 18.15
C SER A 73 7.63 8.32 17.79
N ILE A 74 8.39 7.35 17.32
CA ILE A 74 7.84 6.08 16.82
C ILE A 74 8.65 4.91 17.36
N LYS A 75 7.97 3.88 17.86
CA LYS A 75 8.59 2.62 18.26
C LYS A 75 8.35 1.54 17.21
N LEU A 76 9.43 0.87 16.84
CA LEU A 76 9.41 -0.28 15.93
C LEU A 76 9.49 -1.58 16.73
N TYR A 77 8.55 -2.47 16.45
CA TYR A 77 8.58 -3.83 17.00
C TYR A 77 8.68 -4.82 15.85
N ARG A 78 9.81 -5.54 15.82
CA ARG A 78 10.05 -6.51 14.75
C ARG A 78 9.11 -7.70 14.85
N GLY A 79 8.64 -8.18 13.71
CA GLY A 79 7.95 -9.44 13.55
C GLY A 79 8.86 -10.64 13.88
N SER A 80 8.27 -11.80 14.05
CA SER A 80 9.01 -13.04 14.32
C SER A 80 8.33 -14.25 13.70
N SER A 81 9.13 -15.20 13.25
CA SER A 81 8.65 -16.42 12.62
C SER A 81 8.80 -17.63 13.54
N PRO A 82 7.77 -18.45 13.75
CA PRO A 82 7.90 -19.72 14.45
C PRO A 82 8.78 -20.66 13.62
N ARG A 83 9.68 -21.36 14.29
CA ARG A 83 10.63 -22.26 13.61
C ARG A 83 10.54 -23.69 14.13
N PRO A 84 10.57 -24.69 13.25
CA PRO A 84 10.50 -24.61 11.79
C PRO A 84 9.08 -24.26 11.30
N ILE A 85 8.94 -23.30 10.39
CA ILE A 85 7.64 -22.76 9.97
C ILE A 85 6.68 -23.82 9.41
N LYS A 86 7.22 -24.84 8.74
CA LYS A 86 6.42 -25.93 8.18
C LYS A 86 5.54 -26.67 9.19
N GLN A 87 5.94 -26.71 10.47
CA GLN A 87 5.17 -27.37 11.54
C GLN A 87 4.02 -26.50 12.06
N PHE A 88 4.03 -25.20 11.75
CA PHE A 88 3.06 -24.22 12.26
C PHE A 88 2.12 -23.70 11.18
N ARG A 89 2.39 -23.97 9.89
CA ARG A 89 1.44 -23.67 8.82
C ARG A 89 0.23 -24.57 8.94
N THR A 90 -0.95 -24.02 8.67
CA THR A 90 -2.21 -24.74 8.71
C THR A 90 -3.21 -24.18 7.71
N GLU A 91 -4.06 -25.07 7.17
CA GLU A 91 -5.23 -24.69 6.38
C GLU A 91 -6.54 -24.76 7.21
N SER A 92 -6.41 -25.10 8.48
CA SER A 92 -7.54 -25.21 9.40
C SER A 92 -8.26 -23.87 9.60
N ASP A 93 -9.57 -23.90 9.74
CA ASP A 93 -10.40 -22.70 9.97
C ASP A 93 -10.08 -21.98 11.27
N ASP A 94 -9.57 -22.69 12.28
CA ASP A 94 -9.16 -22.13 13.56
C ASP A 94 -7.71 -21.56 13.54
N GLY A 95 -7.02 -21.65 12.41
CA GLY A 95 -5.74 -21.00 12.16
C GLY A 95 -5.88 -19.48 12.14
N VAL A 96 -4.78 -18.78 12.48
CA VAL A 96 -4.69 -17.32 12.52
C VAL A 96 -3.88 -16.79 11.33
N ASN A 97 -4.20 -15.57 10.89
CA ASN A 97 -3.56 -14.93 9.74
C ASN A 97 -2.05 -14.79 9.94
N TRP A 98 -1.29 -15.22 8.95
CA TRP A 98 0.17 -15.11 8.90
C TRP A 98 0.60 -14.14 7.79
N ILE A 99 0.83 -12.88 8.16
CA ILE A 99 1.04 -11.77 7.24
C ILE A 99 2.48 -11.76 6.73
N LYS A 100 2.64 -11.87 5.42
CA LYS A 100 3.94 -11.87 4.73
C LYS A 100 4.02 -10.76 3.68
N ILE A 101 5.22 -10.52 3.14
CA ILE A 101 5.41 -9.55 2.04
C ILE A 101 4.58 -9.93 0.79
N GLY A 102 4.36 -11.23 0.55
CA GLY A 102 3.54 -11.68 -0.59
C GLY A 102 2.07 -11.28 -0.52
N ASP A 103 1.58 -10.87 0.65
CA ASP A 103 0.19 -10.42 0.84
C ASP A 103 -0.01 -8.93 0.50
N THR A 104 1.07 -8.22 0.12
CA THR A 104 0.96 -6.84 -0.38
C THR A 104 0.36 -6.84 -1.79
N GLY A 105 -0.54 -5.90 -2.05
CA GLY A 105 -1.13 -5.68 -3.36
C GLY A 105 -0.16 -5.07 -4.39
N SER A 106 -0.67 -4.26 -5.31
CA SER A 106 0.17 -3.49 -6.24
C SER A 106 1.04 -2.48 -5.48
N GLU A 107 2.10 -1.97 -6.11
CA GLU A 107 3.05 -1.03 -5.49
C GLU A 107 2.39 0.23 -4.91
N ASP A 108 1.23 0.62 -5.44
CA ASP A 108 0.49 1.81 -4.99
C ASP A 108 -0.60 1.47 -3.96
N ASP A 109 -0.83 0.19 -3.67
CA ASP A 109 -1.78 -0.25 -2.66
C ASP A 109 -1.07 -0.44 -1.33
N HIS A 110 -1.26 0.53 -0.44
CA HIS A 110 -0.66 0.52 0.89
C HIS A 110 -1.59 -0.07 1.96
N VAL A 111 -2.48 -0.99 1.57
CA VAL A 111 -3.43 -1.65 2.45
C VAL A 111 -3.30 -3.17 2.34
N ILE A 112 -3.25 -3.87 3.46
CA ILE A 112 -3.32 -5.33 3.52
C ILE A 112 -4.68 -5.72 4.07
N SER A 113 -5.57 -6.18 3.19
CA SER A 113 -6.95 -6.59 3.51
C SER A 113 -7.17 -8.10 3.40
N LYS A 114 -6.24 -8.83 2.80
CA LYS A 114 -6.32 -10.29 2.62
C LYS A 114 -4.95 -10.92 2.88
N VAL A 115 -4.98 -12.14 3.39
CA VAL A 115 -3.78 -12.94 3.69
C VAL A 115 -4.02 -14.37 3.21
N GLU A 116 -3.02 -14.93 2.55
CA GLU A 116 -3.14 -16.29 1.98
C GLU A 116 -2.84 -17.39 2.98
N GLU A 117 -1.91 -17.16 3.90
CA GLU A 117 -1.41 -18.21 4.79
C GLU A 117 -1.92 -18.03 6.23
N LYS A 118 -2.15 -19.17 6.90
CA LYS A 118 -2.46 -19.21 8.31
C LYS A 118 -1.40 -20.02 9.06
N ILE A 119 -1.26 -19.70 10.36
CA ILE A 119 -0.47 -20.50 11.31
C ILE A 119 -1.34 -20.99 12.47
N THR A 120 -0.88 -22.04 13.12
CA THR A 120 -1.53 -22.57 14.33
C THR A 120 -1.44 -21.57 15.48
N LYS A 121 -2.31 -21.70 16.48
CA LYS A 121 -2.29 -20.89 17.70
C LYS A 121 -0.96 -21.05 18.49
N GLU A 122 -0.32 -22.21 18.41
CA GLU A 122 1.02 -22.44 18.97
C GLU A 122 2.10 -21.67 18.22
N GLY A 123 2.00 -21.58 16.89
CA GLY A 123 2.87 -20.75 16.07
C GLY A 123 2.68 -19.25 16.36
N ALA A 124 1.45 -18.84 16.54
CA ALA A 124 1.09 -17.47 16.91
C ALA A 124 1.79 -16.97 18.17
N LYS A 125 1.88 -17.80 19.22
CA LYS A 125 2.59 -17.48 20.46
C LYS A 125 4.09 -17.16 20.26
N LYS A 126 4.66 -17.56 19.14
CA LYS A 126 6.07 -17.31 18.76
C LYS A 126 6.23 -16.18 17.75
N SER A 127 5.14 -15.53 17.39
CA SER A 127 5.09 -14.47 16.39
C SER A 127 4.64 -13.15 16.98
N ARG A 128 4.88 -12.07 16.28
CA ARG A 128 4.42 -10.74 16.67
C ARG A 128 2.97 -10.57 16.27
N GLU A 129 2.10 -10.35 17.27
CA GLU A 129 0.71 -10.01 17.06
C GLU A 129 0.54 -8.57 16.59
N VAL A 130 -0.37 -8.38 15.63
CA VAL A 130 -0.77 -7.08 15.08
C VAL A 130 -2.28 -7.04 14.89
N TRP A 131 -2.83 -5.82 14.93
CA TRP A 131 -4.28 -5.60 14.88
C TRP A 131 -4.67 -4.74 13.69
N LYS A 132 -5.90 -4.88 13.28
CA LYS A 132 -6.53 -4.00 12.28
C LYS A 132 -6.34 -2.53 12.68
N GLY A 133 -5.90 -1.73 11.72
CA GLY A 133 -5.62 -0.32 11.90
C GLY A 133 -4.18 0.00 12.32
N GLU A 134 -3.32 -0.99 12.54
CA GLU A 134 -1.89 -0.76 12.76
C GLU A 134 -1.15 -0.54 11.43
N LEU A 135 -0.04 0.18 11.51
CA LEU A 135 0.90 0.37 10.42
C LEU A 135 2.04 -0.62 10.54
N ILE A 136 2.39 -1.28 9.43
CA ILE A 136 3.56 -2.15 9.35
C ILE A 136 4.49 -1.70 8.23
N LEU A 137 5.80 -1.77 8.47
CA LEU A 137 6.86 -1.37 7.54
C LEU A 137 7.66 -2.58 7.09
N ALA A 138 7.80 -2.76 5.78
CA ALA A 138 8.59 -3.83 5.19
C ALA A 138 10.09 -3.59 5.42
N ASN A 139 10.74 -4.55 6.07
CA ASN A 139 12.19 -4.48 6.27
C ASN A 139 12.98 -5.31 5.25
N SER A 140 12.30 -6.04 4.36
CA SER A 140 12.89 -6.89 3.34
C SER A 140 12.10 -6.81 2.03
N MET A 141 12.69 -7.18 0.91
CA MET A 141 12.12 -7.17 -0.44
C MET A 141 11.62 -5.76 -0.86
N SER A 142 10.38 -5.38 -0.58
CA SER A 142 9.82 -4.04 -0.78
C SER A 142 10.18 -3.10 0.37
N TYR A 143 11.46 -3.05 0.72
CA TYR A 143 11.93 -2.40 1.93
C TYR A 143 11.56 -0.92 2.01
N GLY A 144 11.23 -0.47 3.22
CA GLY A 144 10.82 0.90 3.49
C GLY A 144 9.36 1.21 3.18
N ARG A 145 8.64 0.32 2.47
CA ARG A 145 7.21 0.51 2.22
C ARG A 145 6.39 0.22 3.47
N THR A 146 5.45 1.09 3.74
CA THR A 146 4.57 1.04 4.92
C THR A 146 3.15 0.71 4.48
N TYR A 147 2.47 -0.14 5.23
CA TYR A 147 1.12 -0.62 4.92
C TYR A 147 0.20 -0.48 6.13
N LEU A 148 -1.06 -0.17 5.86
CA LEU A 148 -2.15 -0.20 6.83
C LEU A 148 -2.78 -1.59 6.86
N LEU A 149 -2.97 -2.16 8.04
CA LEU A 149 -3.67 -3.44 8.20
C LEU A 149 -5.19 -3.24 8.29
N GLU A 150 -5.95 -3.99 7.48
CA GLU A 150 -7.41 -4.08 7.61
C GLU A 150 -7.88 -5.37 8.31
N LEU A 151 -6.95 -6.14 8.84
CA LEU A 151 -7.22 -7.40 9.54
C LEU A 151 -6.26 -7.59 10.71
N ASP A 152 -6.66 -8.41 11.67
CA ASP A 152 -5.82 -8.88 12.76
C ASP A 152 -4.98 -10.07 12.29
N GLY A 153 -3.79 -10.23 12.86
CA GLY A 153 -2.93 -11.36 12.52
C GLY A 153 -1.58 -11.33 13.21
N TYR A 154 -0.64 -12.04 12.62
CA TYR A 154 0.73 -12.19 13.10
C TYR A 154 1.70 -11.92 11.97
N ILE A 155 2.75 -11.13 12.22
CA ILE A 155 3.74 -10.75 11.23
C ILE A 155 5.04 -11.54 11.39
N TYR A 156 5.60 -11.96 10.25
CA TYR A 156 6.89 -12.62 10.20
C TYR A 156 8.05 -11.61 10.36
N ASP A 157 9.27 -12.08 10.42
CA ASP A 157 10.49 -11.30 10.69
C ASP A 157 10.89 -10.30 9.57
N GLY A 158 10.16 -10.28 8.45
CA GLY A 158 10.28 -9.30 7.36
C GLY A 158 9.53 -7.98 7.59
N TRP A 159 8.87 -7.81 8.74
CA TRP A 159 8.11 -6.63 9.09
C TRP A 159 8.56 -5.97 10.38
N PHE A 160 8.33 -4.65 10.46
CA PHE A 160 8.20 -3.92 11.72
C PHE A 160 6.76 -3.44 11.87
N VAL A 161 6.15 -3.53 13.07
CA VAL A 161 4.93 -2.78 13.40
C VAL A 161 5.33 -1.47 14.07
N LEU A 162 4.63 -0.38 13.70
CA LEU A 162 4.84 0.98 14.21
C LEU A 162 3.84 1.26 15.32
N ARG A 163 4.32 1.71 16.47
CA ARG A 163 3.49 2.07 17.64
C ARG A 163 3.99 3.33 18.30
N GLU A 164 3.19 3.89 19.19
CA GLU A 164 3.52 5.05 20.05
C GLU A 164 3.74 6.37 19.27
N TYR A 165 3.23 6.48 18.05
CA TYR A 165 3.36 7.67 17.20
C TYR A 165 2.20 8.67 17.34
N GLU A 166 1.13 8.31 18.01
CA GLU A 166 -0.16 9.03 18.00
C GLU A 166 -0.07 10.42 18.64
N ASN A 167 0.91 10.65 19.50
CA ASN A 167 1.14 11.97 20.09
C ASN A 167 1.65 12.98 19.03
N ASP A 168 2.49 12.53 18.12
CA ASP A 168 3.18 13.39 17.14
C ASP A 168 2.57 13.31 15.74
N PHE A 169 2.05 12.15 15.34
CA PHE A 169 1.58 11.93 13.98
C PHE A 169 0.12 11.48 13.89
N ASP A 170 -0.59 12.07 12.92
CA ASP A 170 -1.81 11.47 12.38
C ASP A 170 -1.45 10.21 11.60
N LYS A 171 -2.22 9.13 11.77
CA LYS A 171 -1.95 7.82 11.14
C LYS A 171 -1.90 7.89 9.62
N GLN A 172 -2.86 8.56 9.01
CA GLN A 172 -2.96 8.63 7.56
C GLN A 172 -1.85 9.52 6.99
N PHE A 173 -1.52 10.62 7.66
CA PHE A 173 -0.36 11.43 7.30
C PHE A 173 0.93 10.62 7.39
N LEU A 174 1.12 9.86 8.47
CA LEU A 174 2.29 9.02 8.67
C LEU A 174 2.41 7.95 7.57
N LEU A 175 1.30 7.31 7.19
CA LEU A 175 1.28 6.36 6.09
C LEU A 175 1.76 7.00 4.77
N GLN A 176 1.29 8.21 4.47
CA GLN A 176 1.66 8.91 3.23
C GLN A 176 3.12 9.35 3.23
N ILE A 177 3.60 9.98 4.33
CA ILE A 177 4.99 10.46 4.39
C ILE A 177 6.00 9.31 4.35
N LEU A 178 5.73 8.19 5.04
CA LEU A 178 6.62 7.03 5.05
C LEU A 178 6.72 6.34 3.66
N ASN A 179 5.72 6.52 2.81
CA ASN A 179 5.73 6.02 1.43
C ASN A 179 6.17 7.07 0.40
N SER A 180 6.51 8.29 0.82
CA SER A 180 6.97 9.35 -0.08
C SER A 180 8.40 9.11 -0.58
N ASP A 181 8.75 9.74 -1.71
CA ASP A 181 10.11 9.73 -2.26
C ASP A 181 11.11 10.27 -1.23
N TYR A 182 10.74 11.29 -0.43
CA TYR A 182 11.55 11.83 0.66
C TYR A 182 12.07 10.75 1.63
N MET A 183 11.21 9.83 2.05
CA MET A 183 11.61 8.75 2.96
C MET A 183 12.38 7.64 2.25
N GLN A 184 12.00 7.31 1.02
CA GLN A 184 12.71 6.28 0.23
C GLN A 184 14.17 6.70 -0.05
N GLU A 185 14.41 7.97 -0.39
CA GLU A 185 15.76 8.52 -0.59
C GLU A 185 16.61 8.45 0.67
N GLN A 186 16.02 8.71 1.85
CA GLN A 186 16.74 8.55 3.13
C GLN A 186 17.12 7.09 3.37
N TYR A 187 16.20 6.14 3.17
CA TYR A 187 16.49 4.72 3.32
C TYR A 187 17.61 4.28 2.38
N GLU A 188 17.61 4.72 1.13
CA GLU A 188 18.64 4.42 0.14
C GLU A 188 20.00 4.98 0.56
N LYS A 189 20.07 6.20 1.04
CA LYS A 189 21.31 6.83 1.52
C LYS A 189 21.93 6.10 2.71
N PHE A 190 21.13 5.77 3.71
CA PHE A 190 21.62 5.02 4.88
C PHE A 190 21.95 3.57 4.54
N ALA A 191 21.39 3.04 3.46
CA ALA A 191 21.73 1.72 2.94
C ALA A 191 22.97 1.74 2.00
N ALA A 192 23.44 2.91 1.56
CA ALA A 192 24.57 3.05 0.63
C ALA A 192 25.88 2.57 1.25
N GLY A 193 26.28 1.36 0.94
CA GLY A 193 27.51 0.68 1.42
C GLY A 193 27.45 -0.83 1.22
N GLY A 194 26.33 -1.38 0.82
CA GLY A 194 26.16 -2.81 0.55
C GLY A 194 24.94 -3.08 -0.32
N ILE A 195 24.86 -4.28 -0.89
CA ILE A 195 23.63 -4.80 -1.49
C ILE A 195 22.68 -5.12 -0.33
N VAL A 196 22.00 -4.09 0.20
CA VAL A 196 21.14 -4.24 1.37
C VAL A 196 19.79 -4.74 0.89
N LYS A 197 19.56 -6.03 1.05
CA LYS A 197 18.24 -6.64 0.83
C LYS A 197 17.26 -6.41 1.99
N ASN A 198 17.74 -5.80 3.09
CA ASN A 198 16.95 -5.60 4.31
C ASN A 198 17.29 -4.26 4.97
N ILE A 199 16.30 -3.50 5.41
CA ILE A 199 16.47 -2.32 6.27
C ILE A 199 16.51 -2.78 7.73
N SER A 200 17.55 -2.38 8.46
CA SER A 200 17.59 -2.58 9.91
C SER A 200 16.73 -1.52 10.63
N SER A 201 16.28 -1.83 11.85
CA SER A 201 15.59 -0.83 12.69
C SER A 201 16.46 0.40 12.95
N LYS A 202 17.80 0.24 13.01
CA LYS A 202 18.72 1.36 13.15
C LYS A 202 18.62 2.34 11.99
N ILE A 203 18.61 1.84 10.75
CA ILE A 203 18.46 2.68 9.55
C ILE A 203 17.15 3.48 9.64
N VAL A 204 16.02 2.82 9.99
CA VAL A 204 14.74 3.50 10.11
C VAL A 204 14.77 4.54 11.23
N TYR A 205 15.32 4.21 12.39
CA TYR A 205 15.43 5.13 13.53
C TYR A 205 16.32 6.36 13.27
N ASP A 206 17.33 6.23 12.41
CA ASP A 206 18.23 7.32 12.06
C ASP A 206 17.63 8.30 11.01
N THR A 207 16.45 8.01 10.44
CA THR A 207 15.78 8.91 9.49
C THR A 207 15.10 10.08 10.18
N MET A 208 14.92 11.16 9.41
CA MET A 208 14.27 12.40 9.87
C MET A 208 12.88 12.51 9.27
N LEU A 209 11.90 12.88 10.09
CA LEU A 209 10.50 13.04 9.72
C LEU A 209 10.08 14.51 9.80
N PRO A 210 9.58 15.10 8.70
CA PRO A 210 8.94 16.39 8.73
C PRO A 210 7.62 16.32 9.52
N LYS A 211 7.46 17.21 10.51
CA LYS A 211 6.32 17.21 11.41
C LYS A 211 5.63 18.58 11.42
N PRO A 212 4.62 18.78 10.58
CA PRO A 212 3.73 19.95 10.69
C PRO A 212 2.79 19.82 11.90
N SER A 213 2.01 20.87 12.16
CA SER A 213 0.95 20.82 13.16
C SER A 213 -0.04 19.68 12.87
N LYS A 214 -0.64 19.11 13.93
CA LYS A 214 -1.65 18.04 13.78
C LYS A 214 -2.80 18.41 12.83
N LYS A 215 -3.22 19.68 12.83
CA LYS A 215 -4.26 20.17 11.93
C LYS A 215 -3.84 20.12 10.47
N GLU A 216 -2.61 20.49 10.18
CA GLU A 216 -2.04 20.43 8.84
C GLU A 216 -1.85 18.98 8.40
N GLN A 217 -1.33 18.10 9.27
CA GLN A 217 -1.25 16.66 9.00
C GLN A 217 -2.62 16.08 8.59
N GLN A 218 -3.66 16.36 9.36
CA GLN A 218 -5.03 15.88 9.07
C GLN A 218 -5.57 16.45 7.76
N LYS A 219 -5.26 17.69 7.44
CA LYS A 219 -5.67 18.31 6.17
C LYS A 219 -5.02 17.64 4.97
N ILE A 220 -3.69 17.43 5.02
CA ILE A 220 -2.92 16.75 3.98
C ILE A 220 -3.43 15.30 3.83
N ALA A 221 -3.56 14.57 4.95
CA ALA A 221 -4.05 13.21 4.96
C ALA A 221 -5.45 13.07 4.35
N SER A 222 -6.37 13.96 4.74
CA SER A 222 -7.74 13.95 4.21
C SER A 222 -7.77 14.26 2.71
N PHE A 223 -6.92 15.15 2.24
CA PHE A 223 -6.83 15.49 0.82
C PHE A 223 -6.28 14.32 0.00
N LEU A 224 -5.18 13.70 0.45
CA LEU A 224 -4.59 12.55 -0.24
C LEU A 224 -5.49 11.31 -0.22
N SER A 225 -6.24 11.10 0.87
CA SER A 225 -7.18 9.96 0.96
C SER A 225 -8.33 10.05 -0.05
N ILE A 226 -8.72 11.26 -0.49
CA ILE A 226 -9.69 11.42 -1.58
C ILE A 226 -9.12 10.85 -2.88
N ILE A 227 -7.85 11.12 -3.17
CA ILE A 227 -7.19 10.61 -4.37
C ILE A 227 -7.04 9.08 -4.29
N ASP A 228 -6.68 8.55 -3.12
CA ASP A 228 -6.59 7.10 -2.89
C ASP A 228 -7.94 6.41 -3.14
N LYS A 229 -9.01 7.02 -2.67
CA LYS A 229 -10.36 6.53 -2.93
C LYS A 229 -10.70 6.52 -4.41
N LEU A 230 -10.36 7.59 -5.15
CA LEU A 230 -10.58 7.66 -6.60
C LEU A 230 -9.77 6.60 -7.35
N ILE A 231 -8.53 6.33 -6.93
CA ILE A 231 -7.70 5.27 -7.50
C ILE A 231 -8.33 3.90 -7.24
N SER A 232 -8.76 3.60 -6.01
CA SER A 232 -9.42 2.34 -5.66
C SER A 232 -10.73 2.13 -6.41
N GLU A 233 -11.56 3.15 -6.52
CA GLU A 233 -12.80 3.10 -7.32
C GLU A 233 -12.52 2.83 -8.80
N GLN A 234 -11.44 3.40 -9.33
CA GLN A 234 -11.01 3.20 -10.71
C GLN A 234 -10.50 1.77 -10.96
N ILE A 235 -9.75 1.20 -10.02
CA ILE A 235 -9.28 -0.21 -10.07
C ILE A 235 -10.49 -1.15 -10.06
N ASN A 236 -11.41 -0.98 -9.12
CA ASN A 236 -12.62 -1.80 -9.03
C ASN A 236 -13.43 -1.75 -10.32
N LYS A 237 -13.53 -0.56 -10.93
CA LYS A 237 -14.24 -0.40 -12.20
C LYS A 237 -13.59 -1.16 -13.35
N ILE A 238 -12.27 -1.19 -13.42
CA ILE A 238 -11.53 -1.96 -14.41
C ILE A 238 -11.76 -3.46 -14.21
N GLU A 239 -11.70 -3.93 -12.97
CA GLU A 239 -11.96 -5.33 -12.63
C GLU A 239 -13.39 -5.77 -13.01
N GLU A 240 -14.39 -4.95 -12.68
CA GLU A 240 -15.78 -5.20 -13.08
C GLU A 240 -15.94 -5.33 -14.60
N LEU A 241 -15.32 -4.42 -15.38
CA LEU A 241 -15.36 -4.45 -16.84
C LEU A 241 -14.68 -5.70 -17.41
N GLN A 242 -13.53 -6.09 -16.84
CA GLN A 242 -12.81 -7.31 -17.24
C GLN A 242 -13.63 -8.58 -16.93
N GLN A 243 -14.24 -8.65 -15.77
CA GLN A 243 -15.14 -9.73 -15.37
C GLN A 243 -16.36 -9.80 -16.30
N HIS A 244 -16.97 -8.66 -16.58
CA HIS A 244 -18.10 -8.57 -17.52
C HIS A 244 -17.72 -9.07 -18.91
N LYS A 245 -16.55 -8.63 -19.45
CA LYS A 245 -16.01 -9.11 -20.73
C LYS A 245 -15.81 -10.63 -20.71
N LYS A 246 -15.21 -11.15 -19.64
CA LYS A 246 -14.99 -12.61 -19.48
C LYS A 246 -16.32 -13.37 -19.48
N GLY A 247 -17.33 -12.87 -18.76
CA GLY A 247 -18.66 -13.48 -18.74
C GLY A 247 -19.33 -13.49 -20.11
N LEU A 248 -19.26 -12.36 -20.86
CA LEU A 248 -19.76 -12.28 -22.23
C LEU A 248 -19.05 -13.29 -23.16
N MET A 249 -17.73 -13.38 -23.11
CA MET A 249 -16.98 -14.34 -23.91
C MET A 249 -17.38 -15.79 -23.61
N GLN A 250 -17.58 -16.14 -22.35
CA GLN A 250 -18.01 -17.49 -21.96
C GLN A 250 -19.43 -17.81 -22.42
N GLY A 251 -20.33 -16.83 -22.42
CA GLY A 251 -21.71 -16.99 -22.91
C GLY A 251 -21.82 -17.04 -24.44
N LEU A 252 -20.99 -16.26 -25.14
CA LEU A 252 -21.03 -16.14 -26.61
C LEU A 252 -20.24 -17.26 -27.30
N PHE A 253 -19.22 -17.81 -26.64
CA PHE A 253 -18.36 -18.87 -27.16
C PHE A 253 -18.37 -20.09 -26.21
N PRO A 254 -19.46 -20.89 -26.21
CA PRO A 254 -19.55 -22.05 -25.35
C PRO A 254 -18.45 -23.07 -25.72
N LYS A 255 -17.85 -23.70 -24.71
CA LYS A 255 -16.87 -24.77 -24.95
C LYS A 255 -17.55 -25.89 -25.74
N VAL A 256 -17.03 -26.18 -26.92
CA VAL A 256 -17.40 -27.42 -27.64
C VAL A 256 -16.94 -28.58 -26.78
N LYS A 257 -17.90 -29.35 -26.25
CA LYS A 257 -17.58 -30.62 -25.60
C LYS A 257 -17.06 -31.52 -26.71
N GLY A 258 -15.74 -31.78 -26.71
CA GLY A 258 -15.14 -32.88 -27.45
C GLY A 258 -15.46 -34.23 -26.83
#